data_c8b0682fe14a0c998b4a56401eb2420b
#
_entry.id   c8b0682fe14a0c998b4a56401eb2420b
#
_cell.length_a   1.000
_cell.length_b   1.000
_cell.length_c   1.000
_cell.angle_alpha   90.00
_cell.angle_beta   90.00
_cell.angle_gamma   90.00
#
_symmetry.space_group_name_H-M   'P 1'
#
loop_
_entity.id
_entity.type
_entity.pdbx_description
1 polymer ?
#
loop_
_entity_poly.entity_id
_entity_poly.type
_entity_poly.pdbx_seq_one_letter_code
_entity_poly.pdbx_strand_id
1 'polypeptide(L)'
;MVLIEKSISLLWMVFVLALYNRAMLEQRTIKTLTRAVGMGLHSGQRVEMTLRPAPPDTGIVFRRVDLPEPVDIAISAQAVVDTRMASTIGAAGAKVHTVEHLMSALCGLGIDNIVIDITAEEVPILDGSSSSFVFLLQSAGIELQKVAKKFIRVIKPVEVREGAGAQLKWARFEPYHGFKLRFEIDFAHPAVDSTGQS
;
A
#
# COMPACT_ATOMS: atom_id res chain seq x y z
N MET A 1 2.23 -25.20 -50.68
CA MET A 1 2.01 -23.78 -50.30
C MET A 1 1.22 -23.61 -48.99
N VAL A 2 0.61 -24.62 -48.40
CA VAL A 2 -0.22 -24.54 -47.16
C VAL A 2 0.59 -24.72 -45.87
N LEU A 3 1.81 -25.28 -45.92
CA LEU A 3 2.65 -25.53 -44.72
C LEU A 3 3.43 -24.31 -44.20
N ILE A 4 3.65 -23.29 -45.06
CA ILE A 4 4.43 -22.07 -44.70
C ILE A 4 3.57 -21.09 -43.94
N GLU A 5 2.30 -20.95 -44.26
CA GLU A 5 1.38 -20.04 -43.54
C GLU A 5 1.12 -20.44 -42.09
N LYS A 6 1.03 -21.75 -41.80
CA LYS A 6 0.86 -22.21 -40.40
C LYS A 6 2.09 -22.00 -39.53
N SER A 7 3.31 -22.09 -40.11
CA SER A 7 4.55 -21.81 -39.39
C SER A 7 4.70 -20.35 -39.02
N ILE A 8 4.33 -19.44 -39.92
CA ILE A 8 4.40 -17.99 -39.67
C ILE A 8 3.38 -17.57 -38.57
N SER A 9 2.17 -18.14 -38.60
CA SER A 9 1.18 -17.91 -37.56
C SER A 9 1.63 -18.40 -36.17
N LEU A 10 2.28 -19.55 -36.09
CA LEU A 10 2.82 -20.08 -34.83
C LEU A 10 3.98 -19.25 -34.30
N LEU A 11 4.90 -18.80 -35.17
CA LEU A 11 6.01 -17.92 -34.81
C LEU A 11 5.49 -16.53 -34.32
N TRP A 12 4.48 -15.99 -34.97
CA TRP A 12 3.82 -14.73 -34.56
C TRP A 12 3.14 -14.89 -33.20
N MET A 13 2.46 -16.02 -32.97
CA MET A 13 1.81 -16.29 -31.68
C MET A 13 2.82 -16.46 -30.55
N VAL A 14 3.95 -17.14 -30.80
CA VAL A 14 5.06 -17.26 -29.84
C VAL A 14 5.74 -15.90 -29.61
N PHE A 15 5.92 -15.10 -30.65
CA PHE A 15 6.51 -13.75 -30.54
C PHE A 15 5.59 -12.79 -29.79
N VAL A 16 4.27 -12.81 -30.06
CA VAL A 16 3.27 -12.03 -29.33
C VAL A 16 3.17 -12.49 -27.87
N LEU A 17 3.19 -13.79 -27.59
CA LEU A 17 3.26 -14.34 -26.24
C LEU A 17 4.56 -13.96 -25.50
N ALA A 18 5.70 -13.95 -26.20
CA ALA A 18 6.97 -13.53 -25.63
C ALA A 18 7.01 -12.00 -25.37
N LEU A 19 6.40 -11.19 -26.23
CA LEU A 19 6.23 -9.75 -26.01
C LEU A 19 5.22 -9.44 -24.90
N TYR A 20 4.15 -10.24 -24.80
CA TYR A 20 3.16 -10.13 -23.72
C TYR A 20 3.76 -10.48 -22.35
N ASN A 21 4.62 -11.52 -22.30
CA ASN A 21 5.37 -11.89 -21.09
C ASN A 21 6.46 -10.86 -20.71
N ARG A 22 6.94 -10.04 -21.64
CA ARG A 22 7.90 -8.94 -21.33
C ARG A 22 7.24 -7.68 -20.76
N ALA A 23 5.93 -7.55 -20.84
CA ALA A 23 5.19 -6.37 -20.39
C ALA A 23 4.43 -6.58 -19.08
N MET A 24 4.48 -7.76 -18.46
CA MET A 24 3.84 -7.96 -17.16
C MET A 24 4.69 -7.32 -16.07
N LEU A 25 4.13 -6.32 -15.40
CA LEU A 25 4.72 -5.80 -14.17
C LEU A 25 4.72 -6.90 -13.11
N GLU A 26 5.89 -7.17 -12.55
CA GLU A 26 6.06 -8.19 -11.52
C GLU A 26 5.74 -7.63 -10.14
N GLN A 27 5.27 -8.52 -9.25
CA GLN A 27 5.11 -8.20 -7.83
C GLN A 27 6.48 -7.88 -7.21
N ARG A 28 6.44 -7.17 -6.08
CA ARG A 28 7.65 -6.75 -5.35
C ARG A 28 7.55 -7.08 -3.88
N THR A 29 8.70 -7.45 -3.32
CA THR A 29 8.94 -7.53 -1.87
C THR A 29 10.26 -6.85 -1.55
N ILE A 30 10.64 -6.77 -0.27
CA ILE A 30 11.99 -6.36 0.13
C ILE A 30 12.95 -7.55 0.04
N LYS A 31 14.22 -7.29 -0.23
CA LYS A 31 15.25 -8.33 -0.40
C LYS A 31 15.74 -8.89 0.92
N THR A 32 15.93 -8.02 1.91
CA THR A 32 16.41 -8.40 3.24
C THR A 32 15.51 -7.82 4.32
N LEU A 33 15.50 -8.46 5.48
CA LEU A 33 14.84 -7.96 6.68
C LEU A 33 15.44 -6.61 7.09
N THR A 34 14.59 -5.66 7.51
CA THR A 34 15.02 -4.40 8.14
C THR A 34 14.19 -4.09 9.37
N ARG A 35 14.71 -3.24 10.25
CA ARG A 35 14.07 -2.90 11.53
C ARG A 35 14.08 -1.40 11.77
N ALA A 36 13.06 -0.94 12.48
CA ALA A 36 12.99 0.40 13.03
C ALA A 36 12.49 0.35 14.47
N VAL A 37 12.96 1.27 15.28
CA VAL A 37 12.47 1.52 16.63
C VAL A 37 12.09 2.98 16.73
N GLY A 38 10.94 3.25 17.31
CA GLY A 38 10.45 4.62 17.49
C GLY A 38 9.33 4.66 18.51
N MET A 39 8.62 5.77 18.51
CA MET A 39 7.47 6.02 19.40
C MET A 39 6.19 6.11 18.57
N GLY A 40 5.08 5.60 19.09
CA GLY A 40 3.76 5.87 18.55
C GLY A 40 3.39 7.35 18.79
N LEU A 41 2.82 8.00 17.78
CA LEU A 41 2.45 9.43 17.85
C LEU A 41 1.39 9.71 18.91
N HIS A 42 0.35 8.85 18.94
CA HIS A 42 -0.80 9.02 19.82
C HIS A 42 -0.63 8.25 21.13
N SER A 43 -0.05 7.05 21.07
CA SER A 43 0.14 6.19 22.23
C SER A 43 1.33 6.60 23.11
N GLY A 44 2.34 7.25 22.55
CA GLY A 44 3.60 7.52 23.23
C GLY A 44 4.37 6.26 23.63
N GLN A 45 3.97 5.09 23.13
CA GLN A 45 4.63 3.82 23.44
C GLN A 45 5.84 3.60 22.53
N ARG A 46 6.89 3.01 23.10
CA ARG A 46 8.04 2.52 22.32
C ARG A 46 7.60 1.32 21.49
N VAL A 47 7.90 1.37 20.21
CA VAL A 47 7.52 0.35 19.23
C VAL A 47 8.75 -0.14 18.50
N GLU A 48 8.90 -1.46 18.42
CA GLU A 48 9.84 -2.10 17.52
C GLU A 48 9.05 -2.65 16.32
N MET A 49 9.48 -2.30 15.12
CA MET A 49 8.89 -2.74 13.87
C MET A 49 9.94 -3.49 13.05
N THR A 50 9.61 -4.71 12.62
CA THR A 50 10.45 -5.51 11.73
C THR A 50 9.73 -5.75 10.42
N LEU A 51 10.33 -5.28 9.34
CA LEU A 51 9.85 -5.49 7.97
C LEU A 51 10.52 -6.75 7.41
N ARG A 52 9.73 -7.73 6.95
CA ARG A 52 10.22 -9.01 6.43
C ARG A 52 9.79 -9.23 4.99
N PRO A 53 10.66 -9.80 4.13
CA PRO A 53 10.24 -10.29 2.83
C PRO A 53 9.07 -11.26 2.98
N ALA A 54 8.17 -11.26 2.01
CA ALA A 54 7.06 -12.20 1.97
C ALA A 54 6.93 -12.86 0.58
N PRO A 55 6.42 -14.09 0.49
CA PRO A 55 6.15 -14.77 -0.77
C PRO A 55 5.19 -13.97 -1.67
N PRO A 56 5.16 -14.24 -2.98
CA PRO A 56 4.15 -13.69 -3.87
C PRO A 56 2.74 -13.95 -3.36
N ASP A 57 1.83 -13.02 -3.64
CA ASP A 57 0.42 -13.08 -3.27
C ASP A 57 0.12 -13.04 -1.75
N THR A 58 1.10 -12.78 -0.91
CA THR A 58 0.91 -12.58 0.53
C THR A 58 0.14 -11.28 0.81
N GLY A 59 0.39 -10.23 0.01
CA GLY A 59 -0.09 -8.89 0.33
C GLY A 59 0.71 -8.24 1.45
N ILE A 60 0.18 -7.15 2.00
CA ILE A 60 0.76 -6.46 3.15
C ILE A 60 0.07 -6.97 4.41
N VAL A 61 0.83 -7.54 5.34
CA VAL A 61 0.33 -8.15 6.57
C VAL A 61 1.03 -7.53 7.77
N PHE A 62 0.28 -6.93 8.68
CA PHE A 62 0.75 -6.53 9.99
C PHE A 62 0.59 -7.70 10.95
N ARG A 63 1.62 -7.98 11.74
CA ARG A 63 1.62 -9.03 12.76
C ARG A 63 1.90 -8.43 14.12
N ARG A 64 0.92 -8.50 15.03
CA ARG A 64 1.06 -8.11 16.44
C ARG A 64 1.80 -9.22 17.17
N VAL A 65 3.09 -9.03 17.42
CA VAL A 65 3.96 -10.03 18.06
C VAL A 65 4.09 -9.84 19.56
N ASP A 66 3.50 -8.80 20.11
CA ASP A 66 3.43 -8.48 21.54
C ASP A 66 2.26 -9.16 22.25
N LEU A 67 1.31 -9.73 21.50
CA LEU A 67 0.18 -10.46 22.05
C LEU A 67 0.58 -11.88 22.46
N PRO A 68 -0.11 -12.49 23.43
CA PRO A 68 0.16 -13.87 23.85
C PRO A 68 0.18 -14.87 22.68
N GLU A 69 -0.74 -14.71 21.73
CA GLU A 69 -0.75 -15.37 20.45
C GLU A 69 -0.61 -14.28 19.36
N PRO A 70 0.38 -14.41 18.47
CA PRO A 70 0.54 -13.43 17.38
C PRO A 70 -0.71 -13.35 16.50
N VAL A 71 -1.14 -12.14 16.16
CA VAL A 71 -2.33 -11.90 15.34
C VAL A 71 -1.93 -11.22 14.04
N ASP A 72 -2.28 -11.83 12.91
CA ASP A 72 -2.08 -11.29 11.58
C ASP A 72 -3.28 -10.44 11.15
N ILE A 73 -3.00 -9.23 10.66
CA ILE A 73 -3.96 -8.28 10.12
C ILE A 73 -3.57 -8.00 8.67
N ALA A 74 -4.22 -8.67 7.72
CA ALA A 74 -4.00 -8.43 6.30
C ALA A 74 -4.67 -7.11 5.88
N ILE A 75 -3.95 -6.29 5.11
CA ILE A 75 -4.50 -5.02 4.60
C ILE A 75 -5.61 -5.27 3.59
N SER A 76 -6.75 -4.68 3.86
CA SER A 76 -7.90 -4.60 2.95
C SER A 76 -8.79 -3.43 3.35
N ALA A 77 -9.73 -3.04 2.49
CA ALA A 77 -10.71 -2.01 2.84
C ALA A 77 -11.56 -2.43 4.05
N GLN A 78 -11.85 -3.71 4.21
CA GLN A 78 -12.63 -4.28 5.32
C GLN A 78 -11.85 -4.31 6.63
N ALA A 79 -10.52 -4.28 6.57
CA ALA A 79 -9.68 -4.23 7.77
C ALA A 79 -9.64 -2.84 8.42
N VAL A 80 -10.07 -1.78 7.72
CA VAL A 80 -10.14 -0.42 8.29
C VAL A 80 -11.28 -0.35 9.30
N VAL A 81 -10.94 -0.10 10.56
CA VAL A 81 -11.89 -0.08 11.69
C VAL A 81 -12.07 1.30 12.32
N ASP A 82 -11.15 2.24 12.10
CA ASP A 82 -11.27 3.64 12.53
C ASP A 82 -10.45 4.55 11.60
N THR A 83 -10.94 5.78 11.40
CA THR A 83 -10.28 6.82 10.59
C THR A 83 -10.23 8.17 11.30
N ARG A 84 -10.54 8.21 12.61
CA ARG A 84 -10.43 9.42 13.42
C ARG A 84 -8.97 9.62 13.81
N MET A 85 -8.42 10.78 13.48
CA MET A 85 -7.03 11.20 13.75
C MET A 85 -5.95 10.41 13.01
N ALA A 86 -6.18 9.13 12.71
CA ALA A 86 -5.27 8.23 12.00
C ALA A 86 -6.03 7.08 11.35
N SER A 87 -5.43 6.43 10.36
CA SER A 87 -5.97 5.20 9.79
C SER A 87 -5.64 4.01 10.68
N THR A 88 -6.68 3.30 11.14
CA THR A 88 -6.56 2.13 12.01
C THR A 88 -7.09 0.90 11.31
N ILE A 89 -6.32 -0.16 11.33
CA ILE A 89 -6.72 -1.48 10.85
C ILE A 89 -6.91 -2.46 12.00
N GLY A 90 -7.74 -3.46 11.82
CA GLY A 90 -8.00 -4.46 12.86
C GLY A 90 -8.52 -5.78 12.33
N ALA A 91 -8.19 -6.84 13.06
CA ALA A 91 -8.72 -8.20 12.87
C ALA A 91 -8.61 -8.99 14.19
N ALA A 92 -9.54 -9.91 14.43
CA ALA A 92 -9.51 -10.84 15.57
C ALA A 92 -9.27 -10.14 16.93
N GLY A 93 -9.81 -8.92 17.12
CA GLY A 93 -9.65 -8.15 18.35
C GLY A 93 -8.35 -7.38 18.48
N ALA A 94 -7.38 -7.58 17.59
CA ALA A 94 -6.14 -6.80 17.52
C ALA A 94 -6.30 -5.60 16.59
N LYS A 95 -5.52 -4.53 16.83
CA LYS A 95 -5.51 -3.30 16.03
C LYS A 95 -4.08 -2.82 15.78
N VAL A 96 -3.92 -2.06 14.69
CA VAL A 96 -2.71 -1.26 14.41
C VAL A 96 -3.15 0.11 13.94
N HIS A 97 -2.68 1.15 14.64
CA HIS A 97 -2.97 2.57 14.38
C HIS A 97 -1.88 3.22 13.52
N THR A 98 -2.22 4.34 12.89
CA THR A 98 -1.27 5.23 12.18
C THR A 98 -0.50 4.51 11.08
N VAL A 99 -1.20 3.72 10.26
CA VAL A 99 -0.59 2.91 9.20
C VAL A 99 -0.27 3.72 7.94
N GLU A 100 -0.85 4.90 7.75
CA GLU A 100 -0.85 5.69 6.52
C GLU A 100 0.55 6.07 6.02
N HIS A 101 1.48 6.44 6.89
CA HIS A 101 2.84 6.85 6.50
C HIS A 101 3.65 5.70 5.91
N LEU A 102 3.59 4.53 6.56
CA LEU A 102 4.22 3.30 6.06
C LEU A 102 3.53 2.80 4.79
N MET A 103 2.18 2.81 4.76
CA MET A 103 1.43 2.40 3.57
C MET A 103 1.72 3.29 2.37
N SER A 104 1.91 4.60 2.58
CA SER A 104 2.32 5.54 1.53
C SER A 104 3.69 5.16 0.95
N ALA A 105 4.68 4.83 1.80
CA ALA A 105 6.00 4.39 1.36
C ALA A 105 5.95 3.06 0.57
N LEU A 106 5.19 2.07 1.07
CA LEU A 106 5.01 0.78 0.40
C LEU A 106 4.36 0.94 -0.97
N CYS A 107 3.30 1.76 -1.05
CA CYS A 107 2.60 2.07 -2.30
C CYS A 107 3.53 2.79 -3.29
N GLY A 108 4.24 3.83 -2.84
CA GLY A 108 5.16 4.61 -3.67
C GLY A 108 6.31 3.79 -4.24
N LEU A 109 6.83 2.81 -3.50
CA LEU A 109 7.86 1.87 -3.96
C LEU A 109 7.29 0.66 -4.71
N GLY A 110 5.97 0.51 -4.72
CA GLY A 110 5.28 -0.58 -5.38
C GLY A 110 5.51 -1.94 -4.73
N ILE A 111 5.70 -1.98 -3.41
CA ILE A 111 5.82 -3.23 -2.64
C ILE A 111 4.43 -3.87 -2.54
N ASP A 112 4.33 -5.11 -2.99
CA ASP A 112 3.09 -5.88 -2.97
C ASP A 112 3.01 -6.84 -1.78
N ASN A 113 4.16 -7.41 -1.38
CA ASN A 113 4.21 -8.49 -0.41
C ASN A 113 5.23 -8.18 0.70
N ILE A 114 4.75 -8.08 1.92
CA ILE A 114 5.59 -7.80 3.09
C ILE A 114 4.87 -8.24 4.36
N VAL A 115 5.60 -8.80 5.33
CA VAL A 115 5.13 -9.01 6.69
C VAL A 115 5.79 -7.98 7.60
N ILE A 116 4.99 -7.33 8.43
CA ILE A 116 5.37 -6.24 9.33
C ILE A 116 5.09 -6.70 10.76
N ASP A 117 6.12 -7.22 11.43
CA ASP A 117 6.01 -7.53 12.85
C ASP A 117 6.04 -6.23 13.65
N ILE A 118 5.13 -6.06 14.61
CA ILE A 118 5.03 -4.85 15.43
C ILE A 118 4.75 -5.22 16.89
N THR A 119 5.44 -4.55 17.82
CA THR A 119 5.40 -4.83 19.26
C THR A 119 4.48 -3.92 20.06
N ALA A 120 3.59 -3.18 19.40
CA ALA A 120 2.58 -2.34 20.03
C ALA A 120 1.43 -2.05 19.04
N GLU A 121 0.40 -1.34 19.49
CA GLU A 121 -0.80 -1.03 18.69
C GLU A 121 -0.61 0.10 17.67
N GLU A 122 0.56 0.68 17.54
CA GLU A 122 0.76 1.84 16.67
C GLU A 122 2.06 1.72 15.88
N VAL A 123 2.04 2.09 14.60
CA VAL A 123 3.25 2.22 13.79
C VAL A 123 4.11 3.36 14.34
N PRO A 124 5.44 3.20 14.50
CA PRO A 124 6.29 4.28 14.98
C PRO A 124 6.25 5.47 14.01
N ILE A 125 6.07 6.69 14.54
CA ILE A 125 5.90 7.89 13.69
C ILE A 125 7.21 8.33 13.01
N LEU A 126 8.35 7.94 13.54
CA LEU A 126 9.68 8.32 13.08
C LEU A 126 9.84 9.85 12.97
N ASP A 127 10.04 10.37 11.74
CA ASP A 127 10.16 11.80 11.45
C ASP A 127 8.83 12.47 11.07
N GLY A 128 7.72 11.74 11.14
CA GLY A 128 6.39 12.25 10.77
C GLY A 128 6.12 12.25 9.27
N SER A 129 7.01 11.70 8.46
CA SER A 129 6.84 11.57 7.01
C SER A 129 6.97 10.11 6.54
N SER A 130 6.69 9.85 5.27
CA SER A 130 6.98 8.56 4.65
C SER A 130 8.46 8.40 4.27
N SER A 131 9.28 9.44 4.31
CA SER A 131 10.68 9.44 3.85
C SER A 131 11.54 8.45 4.61
N SER A 132 11.41 8.40 5.94
CA SER A 132 12.15 7.45 6.78
C SER A 132 11.81 5.99 6.43
N PHE A 133 10.55 5.69 6.14
CA PHE A 133 10.12 4.36 5.69
C PHE A 133 10.64 4.04 4.29
N VAL A 134 10.62 5.01 3.37
CA VAL A 134 11.22 4.85 2.02
C VAL A 134 12.70 4.51 2.13
N PHE A 135 13.44 5.23 2.98
CA PHE A 135 14.86 4.95 3.21
C PHE A 135 15.09 3.53 3.75
N LEU A 136 14.30 3.08 4.73
CA LEU A 136 14.38 1.73 5.30
C LEU A 136 14.13 0.66 4.24
N LEU A 137 13.08 0.81 3.44
CA LEU A 137 12.68 -0.13 2.40
C LEU A 137 13.72 -0.18 1.27
N GLN A 138 14.25 0.97 0.83
CA GLN A 138 15.30 1.02 -0.18
C GLN A 138 16.62 0.44 0.33
N SER A 139 16.96 0.68 1.60
CA SER A 139 18.15 0.09 2.23
C SER A 139 18.06 -1.43 2.35
N ALA A 140 16.87 -1.98 2.57
CA ALA A 140 16.61 -3.42 2.56
C ALA A 140 16.72 -4.02 1.14
N GLY A 141 16.72 -3.17 0.12
CA GLY A 141 16.65 -3.56 -1.29
C GLY A 141 15.26 -4.03 -1.70
N ILE A 142 14.93 -3.89 -2.97
CA ILE A 142 13.66 -4.32 -3.55
C ILE A 142 13.93 -5.53 -4.45
N GLU A 143 13.12 -6.57 -4.31
CA GLU A 143 13.18 -7.79 -5.09
C GLU A 143 11.95 -7.95 -5.96
N LEU A 144 12.16 -8.22 -7.26
CA LEU A 144 11.10 -8.57 -8.19
C LEU A 144 10.75 -10.05 -8.03
N GLN A 145 9.47 -10.34 -7.94
CA GLN A 145 8.92 -11.69 -7.83
C GLN A 145 8.30 -12.08 -9.18
N LYS A 146 8.65 -13.26 -9.70
CA LYS A 146 8.22 -13.73 -11.04
C LYS A 146 6.72 -14.08 -11.09
N VAL A 147 5.88 -13.20 -10.57
CA VAL A 147 4.42 -13.30 -10.55
C VAL A 147 3.84 -11.96 -10.96
N ALA A 148 2.79 -11.98 -11.77
CA ALA A 148 2.13 -10.77 -12.26
C ALA A 148 1.57 -9.91 -11.12
N LYS A 149 1.83 -8.61 -11.19
CA LYS A 149 1.25 -7.64 -10.27
C LYS A 149 -0.25 -7.53 -10.49
N LYS A 150 -1.02 -7.45 -9.41
CA LYS A 150 -2.47 -7.25 -9.44
C LYS A 150 -2.79 -5.76 -9.41
N PHE A 151 -3.74 -5.34 -10.25
CA PHE A 151 -4.21 -3.96 -10.33
C PHE A 151 -5.71 -3.90 -10.15
N ILE A 152 -6.17 -2.86 -9.46
CA ILE A 152 -7.57 -2.47 -9.44
C ILE A 152 -7.78 -1.46 -10.59
N ARG A 153 -8.65 -1.78 -11.54
CA ARG A 153 -9.03 -0.87 -12.62
C ARG A 153 -10.40 -0.28 -12.34
N VAL A 154 -10.45 1.03 -12.22
CA VAL A 154 -11.71 1.78 -12.13
C VAL A 154 -12.34 1.83 -13.51
N ILE A 155 -13.52 1.20 -13.68
CA ILE A 155 -14.22 1.10 -14.98
C ILE A 155 -15.41 2.07 -15.09
N LYS A 156 -15.87 2.63 -13.97
CA LYS A 156 -16.92 3.65 -13.91
C LYS A 156 -16.67 4.56 -12.71
N PRO A 157 -17.14 5.81 -12.73
CA PRO A 157 -17.05 6.68 -11.56
C PRO A 157 -17.74 6.06 -10.34
N VAL A 158 -17.07 6.16 -9.18
CA VAL A 158 -17.62 5.76 -7.89
C VAL A 158 -17.35 6.91 -6.92
N GLU A 159 -18.40 7.40 -6.28
CA GLU A 159 -18.31 8.55 -5.38
C GLU A 159 -19.03 8.26 -4.07
N VAL A 160 -18.46 8.73 -2.98
CA VAL A 160 -19.08 8.79 -1.66
C VAL A 160 -19.08 10.23 -1.17
N ARG A 161 -20.16 10.63 -0.49
CA ARG A 161 -20.33 11.97 0.08
C ARG A 161 -20.82 11.85 1.51
N GLU A 162 -20.30 12.70 2.38
CA GLU A 162 -20.69 12.81 3.77
C GLU A 162 -20.83 14.29 4.16
N GLY A 163 -21.86 14.63 4.94
CA GLY A 163 -22.16 16.00 5.33
C GLY A 163 -22.91 16.79 4.26
N ALA A 164 -23.05 18.10 4.47
CA ALA A 164 -23.74 19.03 3.56
C ALA A 164 -23.16 20.45 3.70
N GLY A 165 -23.33 21.28 2.66
CA GLY A 165 -22.88 22.66 2.62
C GLY A 165 -21.36 22.78 2.86
N ALA A 166 -20.93 23.62 3.77
CA ALA A 166 -19.52 23.84 4.10
C ALA A 166 -18.84 22.64 4.81
N GLN A 167 -19.61 21.67 5.26
CA GLN A 167 -19.10 20.45 5.91
C GLN A 167 -19.10 19.23 4.96
N LEU A 168 -19.38 19.43 3.67
CA LEU A 168 -19.39 18.37 2.70
C LEU A 168 -17.98 17.82 2.51
N LYS A 169 -17.82 16.50 2.78
CA LYS A 169 -16.65 15.72 2.43
C LYS A 169 -17.01 14.76 1.32
N TRP A 170 -16.11 14.52 0.41
CA TRP A 170 -16.34 13.55 -0.66
C TRP A 170 -15.05 12.86 -1.08
N ALA A 171 -15.18 11.66 -1.59
CA ALA A 171 -14.10 10.93 -2.25
C ALA A 171 -14.65 10.29 -3.54
N ARG A 172 -13.87 10.34 -4.61
CA ARG A 172 -14.29 9.86 -5.92
C ARG A 172 -13.18 9.13 -6.63
N PHE A 173 -13.52 7.98 -7.19
CA PHE A 173 -12.70 7.28 -8.16
C PHE A 173 -13.24 7.52 -9.57
N GLU A 174 -12.35 7.79 -10.51
CA GLU A 174 -12.69 7.98 -11.93
C GLU A 174 -11.87 7.05 -12.82
N PRO A 175 -12.41 6.57 -13.94
CA PRO A 175 -11.62 5.89 -14.96
C PRO A 175 -10.48 6.80 -15.43
N TYR A 176 -9.26 6.29 -15.35
CA TYR A 176 -8.07 7.01 -15.78
C TYR A 176 -7.02 6.04 -16.33
N HIS A 177 -6.26 6.47 -17.32
CA HIS A 177 -5.16 5.68 -17.87
C HIS A 177 -3.86 6.00 -17.13
N GLY A 178 -3.62 5.32 -16.03
CA GLY A 178 -2.50 5.53 -15.11
C GLY A 178 -2.96 5.70 -13.67
N PHE A 179 -2.15 6.34 -12.86
CA PHE A 179 -2.47 6.70 -11.47
C PHE A 179 -2.36 8.21 -11.30
N LYS A 180 -3.45 8.84 -10.88
CA LYS A 180 -3.49 10.27 -10.54
C LYS A 180 -4.28 10.44 -9.26
N LEU A 181 -3.72 11.17 -8.31
CA LEU A 181 -4.37 11.57 -7.06
C LEU A 181 -4.55 13.09 -7.07
N ARG A 182 -5.76 13.56 -6.76
CA ARG A 182 -6.03 14.95 -6.40
C ARG A 182 -6.56 14.96 -4.98
N PHE A 183 -5.96 15.79 -4.15
CA PHE A 183 -6.32 15.96 -2.76
C PHE A 183 -6.44 17.45 -2.45
N GLU A 184 -7.49 17.84 -1.74
CA GLU A 184 -7.76 19.21 -1.35
C GLU A 184 -8.27 19.21 0.09
N ILE A 185 -7.70 20.06 0.92
CA ILE A 185 -8.09 20.27 2.31
C ILE A 185 -8.45 21.75 2.49
N ASP A 186 -9.58 22.00 3.11
CA ASP A 186 -10.02 23.32 3.50
C ASP A 186 -10.21 23.35 5.03
N PHE A 187 -9.45 24.20 5.71
CA PHE A 187 -9.55 24.41 7.14
C PHE A 187 -9.93 25.86 7.44
N ALA A 188 -11.02 26.04 8.13
CA ALA A 188 -11.41 27.36 8.67
C ALA A 188 -10.51 27.77 9.84
N HIS A 189 -9.21 27.96 9.59
CA HIS A 189 -8.22 28.31 10.61
C HIS A 189 -7.27 29.41 10.09
N PRO A 190 -6.99 30.50 10.87
CA PRO A 190 -6.18 31.63 10.40
C PRO A 190 -4.76 31.27 9.95
N ALA A 191 -4.17 30.19 10.48
CA ALA A 191 -2.82 29.75 10.13
C ALA A 191 -2.80 28.67 9.03
N VAL A 192 -3.95 28.14 8.63
CA VAL A 192 -4.08 27.11 7.60
C VAL A 192 -5.21 27.50 6.68
N ASP A 193 -4.87 27.97 5.50
CA ASP A 193 -5.82 28.24 4.43
C ASP A 193 -6.07 26.97 3.60
N SER A 194 -6.90 27.04 2.58
CA SER A 194 -7.15 25.92 1.69
C SER A 194 -5.86 25.48 0.99
N THR A 195 -5.54 24.20 1.05
CA THR A 195 -4.41 23.59 0.35
C THR A 195 -4.90 22.50 -0.59
N GLY A 196 -4.48 22.56 -1.85
CA GLY A 196 -4.77 21.57 -2.86
C GLY A 196 -3.50 21.09 -3.56
N GLN A 197 -3.43 19.79 -3.88
CA GLN A 197 -2.35 19.19 -4.65
C GLN A 197 -2.90 18.20 -5.68
N SER A 198 -2.36 18.22 -6.89
CA SER A 198 -2.74 17.34 -7.99
C SER A 198 -1.53 16.73 -8.72
#